data_204b29fd9bf10bd32ac5c1ea0759865b
#
_entry.id   204b29fd9bf10bd32ac5c1ea0759865b
#
_cell.length_a   1.000
_cell.length_b   1.000
_cell.length_c   1.000
_cell.angle_alpha   90.00
_cell.angle_beta   90.00
_cell.angle_gamma   90.00
#
_symmetry.space_group_name_H-M   'P 1'
#
loop_
_entity.id
_entity.type
_entity.pdbx_description
1 polymer ?
#
loop_
_entity_poly.entity_id
_entity_poly.type
_entity_poly.pdbx_seq_one_letter_code
_entity_poly.pdbx_strand_id
1 'polypeptide(L)'
;MALFFKCNPIDLDNEQVTDYLHHLKSRHSTPSDSFFKHTVYGLRYACKVCGIKELEVVLPSIERPKKLPVVLSREEIQLLLKTPKLLKHRVMLGLLYGCGLRCGEVRNLQLKDLDFDRKMLHIRQGKGRKDRYVPLGDMLIRGLKKYLDAERPITWCFNGNDKEGKAVALSPRGVQWVVKQARQRSGIKKEVTTHVLRHTYATHLLEMGLDIMTLKDLLGHVDIQTTLVYLHVSRLDKQQAFSPLDRLYTK
;
A
#
# COMPACT_ATOMS: atom_id res chain seq x y z
N MET A 1 -10.64 23.49 17.27
CA MET A 1 -11.99 23.96 17.52
C MET A 1 -12.16 24.52 18.93
N ALA A 2 -12.08 23.74 20.01
CA ALA A 2 -12.27 24.22 21.37
C ALA A 2 -11.47 25.49 21.70
N LEU A 3 -10.18 25.52 21.36
CA LEU A 3 -9.33 26.70 21.56
C LEU A 3 -9.68 27.90 20.65
N PHE A 4 -10.29 27.63 19.50
CA PHE A 4 -10.66 28.67 18.54
C PHE A 4 -11.93 29.39 18.97
N PHE A 5 -12.96 28.63 19.35
CA PHE A 5 -14.25 29.18 19.78
C PHE A 5 -14.36 29.37 21.30
N LYS A 6 -13.38 28.93 22.08
CA LYS A 6 -13.38 28.96 23.55
C LYS A 6 -14.62 28.28 24.19
N CYS A 7 -15.18 27.29 23.51
CA CYS A 7 -16.34 26.51 23.95
C CYS A 7 -16.13 25.04 23.68
N ASN A 8 -17.04 24.18 24.19
CA ASN A 8 -17.01 22.77 23.91
C ASN A 8 -17.37 22.54 22.42
N PRO A 9 -16.57 21.75 21.66
CA PRO A 9 -16.84 21.50 20.24
C PRO A 9 -18.21 20.87 19.94
N ILE A 10 -18.83 20.20 20.89
CA ILE A 10 -20.19 19.60 20.73
C ILE A 10 -21.31 20.64 20.81
N ASP A 11 -21.04 21.84 21.34
CA ASP A 11 -22.01 22.92 21.45
C ASP A 11 -22.00 23.84 20.21
N LEU A 12 -21.10 23.55 19.23
CA LEU A 12 -21.01 24.32 17.99
C LEU A 12 -22.13 23.92 17.03
N ASP A 13 -22.66 24.93 16.35
CA ASP A 13 -23.60 24.76 15.26
C ASP A 13 -22.90 24.38 13.94
N ASN A 14 -23.69 24.07 12.90
CA ASN A 14 -23.17 23.69 11.59
C ASN A 14 -22.41 24.81 10.89
N GLU A 15 -22.81 26.08 11.10
CA GLU A 15 -22.18 27.25 10.50
C GLU A 15 -20.80 27.49 11.11
N GLN A 16 -20.70 27.47 12.44
CA GLN A 16 -19.43 27.59 13.16
C GLN A 16 -18.43 26.49 12.79
N VAL A 17 -18.90 25.23 12.64
CA VAL A 17 -18.04 24.14 12.20
C VAL A 17 -17.56 24.36 10.77
N THR A 18 -18.44 24.84 9.89
CA THR A 18 -18.10 25.14 8.49
C THR A 18 -17.08 26.28 8.41
N ASP A 19 -17.28 27.35 9.16
CA ASP A 19 -16.37 28.50 9.26
C ASP A 19 -15.00 28.10 9.77
N TYR A 20 -14.95 27.22 10.76
CA TYR A 20 -13.69 26.69 11.24
C TYR A 20 -12.95 25.86 10.17
N LEU A 21 -13.68 25.06 9.39
CA LEU A 21 -13.10 24.29 8.29
C LEU A 21 -12.58 25.22 7.18
N HIS A 22 -13.30 26.28 6.85
CA HIS A 22 -12.85 27.31 5.92
C HIS A 22 -11.61 28.07 6.45
N HIS A 23 -11.60 28.45 7.72
CA HIS A 23 -10.44 29.05 8.34
C HIS A 23 -9.19 28.15 8.28
N LEU A 24 -9.36 26.86 8.56
CA LEU A 24 -8.26 25.90 8.43
C LEU A 24 -7.77 25.76 6.98
N LYS A 25 -8.69 25.80 6.00
CA LYS A 25 -8.35 25.73 4.58
C LYS A 25 -7.53 26.95 4.13
N SER A 26 -7.86 28.14 4.62
CA SER A 26 -7.16 29.37 4.27
C SER A 26 -5.78 29.51 4.94
N ARG A 27 -5.63 28.98 6.16
CA ARG A 27 -4.40 29.11 6.95
C ARG A 27 -3.31 28.09 6.62
N HIS A 28 -3.67 26.92 6.13
CA HIS A 28 -2.73 25.86 5.75
C HIS A 28 -2.63 25.77 4.23
N SER A 29 -1.43 25.87 3.71
CA SER A 29 -1.15 25.80 2.27
C SER A 29 -1.58 24.47 1.62
N THR A 30 -1.79 23.41 2.40
CA THR A 30 -2.30 22.10 1.91
C THR A 30 -2.97 21.28 3.01
N PRO A 31 -4.16 21.66 3.52
CA PRO A 31 -4.91 20.77 4.40
C PRO A 31 -5.32 19.50 3.62
N SER A 32 -5.10 18.33 4.21
CA SER A 32 -5.46 17.07 3.56
C SER A 32 -6.95 16.76 3.74
N ASP A 33 -7.62 16.13 2.74
CA ASP A 33 -8.99 15.61 2.91
C ASP A 33 -9.16 14.78 4.17
N SER A 34 -8.13 13.98 4.51
CA SER A 34 -8.12 13.20 5.73
C SER A 34 -8.24 14.05 6.97
N PHE A 35 -7.60 15.24 6.98
CA PHE A 35 -7.68 16.15 8.11
C PHE A 35 -9.13 16.65 8.32
N PHE A 36 -9.79 17.12 7.26
CA PHE A 36 -11.19 17.57 7.35
C PHE A 36 -12.13 16.42 7.69
N LYS A 37 -11.97 15.26 7.05
CA LYS A 37 -12.75 14.06 7.36
C LYS A 37 -12.61 13.63 8.80
N HIS A 38 -11.40 13.61 9.35
CA HIS A 38 -11.19 13.25 10.75
C HIS A 38 -11.81 14.27 11.70
N THR A 39 -11.74 15.56 11.38
CA THR A 39 -12.37 16.61 12.18
C THR A 39 -13.90 16.44 12.22
N VAL A 40 -14.55 16.33 11.06
CA VAL A 40 -16.01 16.20 10.96
C VAL A 40 -16.51 14.88 11.53
N TYR A 41 -15.87 13.76 11.18
CA TYR A 41 -16.28 12.45 11.70
C TYR A 41 -16.04 12.32 13.21
N GLY A 42 -14.97 12.93 13.72
CA GLY A 42 -14.72 13.00 15.16
C GLY A 42 -15.82 13.75 15.89
N LEU A 43 -16.27 14.89 15.35
CA LEU A 43 -17.39 15.66 15.91
C LEU A 43 -18.71 14.86 15.84
N ARG A 44 -19.05 14.31 14.69
CA ARG A 44 -20.25 13.47 14.53
C ARG A 44 -20.28 12.32 15.52
N TYR A 45 -19.13 11.67 15.72
CA TYR A 45 -19.00 10.59 16.69
C TYR A 45 -19.20 11.11 18.13
N ALA A 46 -18.59 12.23 18.49
CA ALA A 46 -18.75 12.83 19.81
C ALA A 46 -20.21 13.23 20.07
N CYS A 47 -20.89 13.88 19.13
CA CYS A 47 -22.32 14.20 19.23
C CYS A 47 -23.18 12.95 19.43
N LYS A 48 -22.91 11.88 18.65
CA LYS A 48 -23.62 10.60 18.80
C LYS A 48 -23.43 9.99 20.19
N VAL A 49 -22.22 10.00 20.74
CA VAL A 49 -21.94 9.47 22.09
C VAL A 49 -22.62 10.29 23.17
N CYS A 50 -22.70 11.61 22.98
CA CYS A 50 -23.37 12.53 23.91
C CYS A 50 -24.89 12.61 23.71
N GLY A 51 -25.48 11.85 22.78
CA GLY A 51 -26.92 11.87 22.51
C GLY A 51 -27.44 13.17 21.86
N ILE A 52 -26.54 13.94 21.26
CA ILE A 52 -26.85 15.22 20.60
C ILE A 52 -27.22 14.94 19.13
N LYS A 53 -28.12 15.76 18.55
CA LYS A 53 -28.48 15.66 17.13
C LYS A 53 -27.23 15.68 16.24
N GLU A 54 -27.23 14.82 15.23
CA GLU A 54 -26.11 14.69 14.29
C GLU A 54 -25.85 16.04 13.57
N LEU A 55 -24.58 16.45 13.54
CA LEU A 55 -24.15 17.63 12.81
C LEU A 55 -24.24 17.37 11.30
N GLU A 56 -25.06 18.13 10.59
CA GLU A 56 -25.22 18.09 9.13
C GLU A 56 -24.17 18.95 8.42
N VAL A 57 -22.91 18.77 8.76
CA VAL A 57 -21.82 19.53 8.12
C VAL A 57 -21.43 18.90 6.81
N VAL A 58 -21.54 19.68 5.73
CA VAL A 58 -21.04 19.29 4.41
C VAL A 58 -19.52 19.47 4.40
N LEU A 59 -18.80 18.40 4.07
CA LEU A 59 -17.35 18.46 3.92
C LEU A 59 -16.99 19.35 2.72
N PRO A 60 -16.08 20.32 2.88
CA PRO A 60 -15.62 21.12 1.76
C PRO A 60 -14.99 20.21 0.70
N SER A 61 -15.46 20.35 -0.54
CA SER A 61 -14.86 19.66 -1.68
C SER A 61 -13.45 20.19 -1.91
N ILE A 62 -12.47 19.30 -1.84
CA ILE A 62 -11.08 19.61 -2.16
C ILE A 62 -10.74 18.84 -3.42
N GLU A 63 -10.79 19.55 -4.55
CA GLU A 63 -10.30 18.99 -5.81
C GLU A 63 -8.79 18.80 -5.74
N ARG A 64 -8.36 17.56 -5.83
CA ARG A 64 -6.95 17.21 -5.94
C ARG A 64 -6.67 16.73 -7.34
N PRO A 65 -5.64 17.25 -8.00
CA PRO A 65 -5.17 16.62 -9.21
C PRO A 65 -4.81 15.16 -8.90
N LYS A 66 -5.45 14.23 -9.60
CA LYS A 66 -5.14 12.78 -9.49
C LYS A 66 -3.73 12.57 -10.02
N LYS A 67 -2.74 12.56 -9.13
CA LYS A 67 -1.36 12.23 -9.51
C LYS A 67 -1.30 10.76 -9.88
N LEU A 68 -0.76 10.47 -11.06
CA LEU A 68 -0.50 9.10 -11.47
C LEU A 68 0.52 8.45 -10.52
N PRO A 69 0.36 7.15 -10.22
CA PRO A 69 1.32 6.42 -9.41
C PRO A 69 2.73 6.47 -10.02
N VAL A 70 3.72 6.64 -9.15
CA VAL A 70 5.12 6.46 -9.54
C VAL A 70 5.37 4.98 -9.79
N VAL A 71 5.95 4.66 -10.95
CA VAL A 71 6.33 3.30 -11.35
C VAL A 71 7.83 3.28 -11.63
N LEU A 72 8.52 2.27 -11.13
CA LEU A 72 9.93 2.03 -11.39
C LEU A 72 10.10 1.22 -12.68
N SER A 73 11.18 1.46 -13.42
CA SER A 73 11.53 0.61 -14.56
C SER A 73 12.06 -0.75 -14.08
N ARG A 74 12.20 -1.71 -15.00
CA ARG A 74 12.77 -3.03 -14.69
C ARG A 74 14.21 -2.92 -14.22
N GLU A 75 14.98 -2.02 -14.79
CA GLU A 75 16.38 -1.72 -14.43
C GLU A 75 16.46 -1.10 -13.04
N GLU A 76 15.59 -0.13 -12.73
CA GLU A 76 15.50 0.48 -11.39
C GLU A 76 15.14 -0.57 -10.33
N ILE A 77 14.21 -1.49 -10.60
CA ILE A 77 13.87 -2.60 -9.69
C ILE A 77 15.04 -3.55 -9.50
N GLN A 78 15.74 -3.95 -10.58
CA GLN A 78 16.92 -4.81 -10.46
C GLN A 78 18.01 -4.17 -9.61
N LEU A 79 18.26 -2.89 -9.80
CA LEU A 79 19.22 -2.12 -9.03
C LEU A 79 18.80 -2.07 -7.54
N LEU A 80 17.54 -1.75 -7.28
CA LEU A 80 16.99 -1.69 -5.91
C LEU A 80 17.13 -3.02 -5.16
N LEU A 81 16.83 -4.14 -5.82
CA LEU A 81 16.88 -5.48 -5.23
C LEU A 81 18.32 -5.97 -4.98
N LYS A 82 19.29 -5.55 -5.81
CA LYS A 82 20.71 -5.91 -5.66
C LYS A 82 21.43 -5.11 -4.57
N THR A 83 20.96 -3.90 -4.29
CA THR A 83 21.65 -2.93 -3.42
C THR A 83 21.81 -3.34 -1.95
N PRO A 84 20.83 -3.95 -1.26
CA PRO A 84 21.00 -4.30 0.14
C PRO A 84 22.05 -5.40 0.34
N LYS A 85 22.97 -5.21 1.32
CA LYS A 85 23.96 -6.23 1.69
C LYS A 85 23.32 -7.40 2.44
N LEU A 86 22.34 -7.11 3.34
CA LEU A 86 21.69 -8.13 4.16
C LEU A 86 20.65 -8.90 3.36
N LEU A 87 20.70 -10.23 3.45
CA LEU A 87 19.76 -11.13 2.78
C LEU A 87 18.31 -10.87 3.24
N LYS A 88 18.11 -10.64 4.55
CA LYS A 88 16.82 -10.22 5.13
C LYS A 88 16.18 -9.06 4.36
N HIS A 89 16.96 -8.03 4.04
CA HIS A 89 16.46 -6.84 3.32
C HIS A 89 16.15 -7.16 1.84
N ARG A 90 16.97 -7.97 1.18
CA ARG A 90 16.71 -8.41 -0.20
C ARG A 90 15.41 -9.21 -0.30
N VAL A 91 15.21 -10.15 0.62
CA VAL A 91 13.99 -10.97 0.68
C VAL A 91 12.76 -10.09 0.96
N MET A 92 12.88 -9.13 1.87
CA MET A 92 11.80 -8.19 2.18
C MET A 92 11.39 -7.34 0.97
N LEU A 93 12.36 -6.79 0.23
CA LEU A 93 12.11 -6.05 -1.01
C LEU A 93 11.53 -6.98 -2.09
N GLY A 94 12.05 -8.22 -2.17
CA GLY A 94 11.52 -9.25 -3.07
C GLY A 94 10.05 -9.56 -2.81
N LEU A 95 9.61 -9.66 -1.57
CA LEU A 95 8.21 -9.85 -1.20
C LEU A 95 7.34 -8.62 -1.53
N LEU A 96 7.83 -7.42 -1.25
CA LEU A 96 7.11 -6.18 -1.57
C LEU A 96 6.86 -6.03 -3.07
N TYR A 97 7.86 -6.34 -3.90
CA TYR A 97 7.75 -6.23 -5.36
C TYR A 97 7.25 -7.52 -6.00
N GLY A 98 7.77 -8.70 -5.66
CA GLY A 98 7.46 -9.96 -6.33
C GLY A 98 6.09 -10.53 -5.98
N CYS A 99 5.50 -10.13 -4.83
CA CYS A 99 4.17 -10.54 -4.40
C CYS A 99 3.22 -9.34 -4.21
N GLY A 100 3.68 -8.12 -4.47
CA GLY A 100 2.88 -6.90 -4.34
C GLY A 100 2.35 -6.65 -2.92
N LEU A 101 3.06 -7.08 -1.88
CA LEU A 101 2.59 -7.01 -0.50
C LEU A 101 2.52 -5.57 0.03
N ARG A 102 1.55 -5.32 0.90
CA ARG A 102 1.49 -4.09 1.70
C ARG A 102 2.53 -4.13 2.83
N CYS A 103 2.96 -2.97 3.30
CA CYS A 103 3.87 -2.85 4.45
C CYS A 103 3.41 -3.67 5.66
N GLY A 104 2.11 -3.59 6.00
CA GLY A 104 1.52 -4.35 7.10
C GLY A 104 1.51 -5.85 6.86
N GLU A 105 1.36 -6.30 5.62
CA GLU A 105 1.36 -7.72 5.25
C GLU A 105 2.77 -8.32 5.40
N VAL A 106 3.80 -7.62 4.93
CA VAL A 106 5.19 -8.07 5.08
C VAL A 106 5.60 -8.17 6.55
N ARG A 107 5.28 -7.16 7.37
CA ARG A 107 5.66 -7.17 8.79
C ARG A 107 4.97 -8.27 9.59
N ASN A 108 3.73 -8.61 9.23
CA ASN A 108 2.92 -9.59 9.93
C ASN A 108 3.04 -11.01 9.34
N LEU A 109 3.92 -11.19 8.36
CA LEU A 109 4.14 -12.49 7.72
C LEU A 109 4.71 -13.50 8.70
N GLN A 110 4.05 -14.65 8.83
CA GLN A 110 4.48 -15.77 9.69
C GLN A 110 5.05 -16.90 8.84
N LEU A 111 5.86 -17.75 9.45
CA LEU A 111 6.46 -18.89 8.76
C LEU A 111 5.41 -19.86 8.20
N LYS A 112 4.31 -20.07 8.93
CA LYS A 112 3.19 -20.93 8.51
C LYS A 112 2.40 -20.41 7.31
N ASP A 113 2.67 -19.18 6.87
CA ASP A 113 2.03 -18.58 5.71
C ASP A 113 2.78 -18.90 4.41
N LEU A 114 3.98 -19.50 4.51
CA LEU A 114 4.84 -19.85 3.39
C LEU A 114 4.58 -21.30 2.97
N ASP A 115 3.94 -21.51 1.85
CA ASP A 115 3.75 -22.83 1.24
C ASP A 115 4.72 -22.98 0.07
N PHE A 116 5.89 -23.57 0.34
CA PHE A 116 6.92 -23.75 -0.66
C PHE A 116 6.60 -24.84 -1.69
N ASP A 117 5.82 -25.83 -1.30
CA ASP A 117 5.46 -26.96 -2.17
C ASP A 117 4.47 -26.51 -3.24
N ARG A 118 3.45 -25.74 -2.83
CA ARG A 118 2.48 -25.12 -3.74
C ARG A 118 2.98 -23.83 -4.37
N LYS A 119 4.15 -23.35 -3.96
CA LYS A 119 4.72 -22.04 -4.35
C LYS A 119 3.75 -20.89 -4.11
N MET A 120 3.09 -20.88 -2.97
CA MET A 120 2.07 -19.88 -2.62
C MET A 120 2.38 -19.22 -1.28
N LEU A 121 1.95 -17.99 -1.13
CA LEU A 121 2.00 -17.22 0.09
C LEU A 121 0.59 -16.89 0.54
N HIS A 122 0.24 -17.27 1.75
CA HIS A 122 -1.05 -16.96 2.36
C HIS A 122 -1.01 -15.59 3.04
N ILE A 123 -1.78 -14.64 2.56
CA ILE A 123 -1.93 -13.32 3.17
C ILE A 123 -3.20 -13.32 4.02
N ARG A 124 -2.99 -13.33 5.33
CA ARG A 124 -4.09 -13.34 6.32
C ARG A 124 -4.57 -11.92 6.60
N GLN A 125 -5.89 -11.79 6.79
CA GLN A 125 -6.54 -10.56 7.24
C GLN A 125 -6.06 -9.31 6.49
N GLY A 126 -6.00 -9.40 5.16
CA GLY A 126 -5.74 -8.25 4.31
C GLY A 126 -6.74 -7.11 4.54
N LYS A 127 -6.67 -6.04 3.76
CA LYS A 127 -7.65 -4.94 3.86
C LYS A 127 -9.07 -5.49 3.72
N GLY A 128 -9.92 -5.27 4.73
CA GLY A 128 -11.28 -5.82 4.79
C GLY A 128 -11.37 -7.23 5.40
N ARG A 129 -10.32 -7.71 6.10
CA ARG A 129 -10.25 -9.04 6.76
C ARG A 129 -10.44 -10.22 5.81
N LYS A 130 -10.14 -10.05 4.51
CA LYS A 130 -10.18 -11.14 3.53
C LYS A 130 -8.79 -11.73 3.34
N ASP A 131 -8.73 -13.05 3.38
CA ASP A 131 -7.53 -13.82 3.09
C ASP A 131 -7.37 -13.95 1.57
N ARG A 132 -6.12 -14.06 1.13
CA ARG A 132 -5.79 -14.36 -0.27
C ARG A 132 -4.48 -15.11 -0.38
N TYR A 133 -4.31 -15.79 -1.48
CA TYR A 133 -3.05 -16.42 -1.85
C TYR A 133 -2.38 -15.62 -2.97
N VAL A 134 -1.06 -15.50 -2.91
CA VAL A 134 -0.25 -14.90 -3.96
C VAL A 134 0.89 -15.85 -4.34
N PRO A 135 1.27 -15.94 -5.62
CA PRO A 135 2.32 -16.86 -6.05
C PRO A 135 3.70 -16.40 -5.54
N LEU A 136 4.53 -17.39 -5.19
CA LEU A 136 5.94 -17.23 -4.87
C LEU A 136 6.79 -17.67 -6.06
N GLY A 137 7.51 -16.73 -6.67
CA GLY A 137 8.47 -17.06 -7.73
C GLY A 137 9.69 -17.85 -7.21
N ASP A 138 10.27 -18.72 -8.03
CA ASP A 138 11.38 -19.59 -7.65
C ASP A 138 12.61 -18.84 -7.10
N MET A 139 12.91 -17.66 -7.65
CA MET A 139 14.00 -16.82 -7.14
C MET A 139 13.74 -16.37 -5.71
N LEU A 140 12.50 -15.99 -5.40
CA LEU A 140 12.09 -15.56 -4.06
C LEU A 140 12.08 -16.73 -3.08
N ILE A 141 11.62 -17.92 -3.51
CA ILE A 141 11.65 -19.15 -2.72
C ILE A 141 13.10 -19.50 -2.32
N ARG A 142 14.03 -19.47 -3.28
CA ARG A 142 15.47 -19.70 -2.99
C ARG A 142 16.01 -18.68 -1.99
N GLY A 143 15.65 -17.41 -2.16
CA GLY A 143 16.04 -16.36 -1.23
C GLY A 143 15.47 -16.54 0.17
N LEU A 144 14.18 -16.87 0.27
CA LEU A 144 13.49 -17.18 1.53
C LEU A 144 14.13 -18.36 2.25
N LYS A 145 14.32 -19.52 1.57
CA LYS A 145 14.95 -20.69 2.17
C LYS A 145 16.33 -20.34 2.75
N LYS A 146 17.20 -19.71 1.98
CA LYS A 146 18.53 -19.27 2.47
C LYS A 146 18.44 -18.32 3.66
N TYR A 147 17.47 -17.41 3.66
CA TYR A 147 17.25 -16.48 4.75
C TYR A 147 16.77 -17.21 6.02
N LEU A 148 15.80 -18.12 5.89
CA LEU A 148 15.24 -18.88 7.00
C LEU A 148 16.29 -19.82 7.61
N ASP A 149 17.14 -20.44 6.81
CA ASP A 149 18.24 -21.31 7.27
C ASP A 149 19.29 -20.52 8.06
N ALA A 150 19.58 -19.27 7.65
CA ALA A 150 20.57 -18.42 8.29
C ALA A 150 20.06 -17.77 9.58
N GLU A 151 18.85 -17.22 9.56
CA GLU A 151 18.32 -16.40 10.68
C GLU A 151 17.45 -17.21 11.66
N ARG A 152 16.94 -18.38 11.24
CA ARG A 152 16.09 -19.32 12.00
C ARG A 152 14.98 -18.65 12.82
N PRO A 153 14.15 -17.81 12.21
CA PRO A 153 13.05 -17.17 12.92
C PRO A 153 12.06 -18.22 13.42
N ILE A 154 11.38 -17.96 14.54
CA ILE A 154 10.46 -18.93 15.17
C ILE A 154 9.02 -18.73 14.73
N THR A 155 8.53 -17.52 14.72
CA THR A 155 7.11 -17.21 14.44
C THR A 155 6.96 -16.28 13.25
N TRP A 156 7.57 -15.10 13.35
CA TRP A 156 7.48 -14.06 12.32
C TRP A 156 8.58 -14.26 11.30
N CYS A 157 8.24 -14.15 10.02
CA CYS A 157 9.26 -14.20 8.96
C CYS A 157 10.33 -13.12 9.16
N PHE A 158 9.93 -11.93 9.62
CA PHE A 158 10.84 -10.82 9.92
C PHE A 158 10.68 -10.38 11.37
N ASN A 159 11.64 -10.72 12.19
CA ASN A 159 11.65 -10.32 13.58
C ASN A 159 12.14 -8.88 13.77
N GLY A 160 11.47 -8.13 14.64
CA GLY A 160 11.99 -7.04 15.42
C GLY A 160 12.19 -7.49 16.87
N ASN A 161 12.73 -6.61 17.69
CA ASN A 161 12.84 -6.82 19.13
C ASN A 161 12.01 -5.76 19.85
N ASP A 162 11.36 -6.15 20.94
CA ASP A 162 10.78 -5.19 21.89
C ASP A 162 11.88 -4.59 22.78
N LYS A 163 11.48 -3.79 23.77
CA LYS A 163 12.41 -3.15 24.72
C LYS A 163 13.15 -4.15 25.62
N GLU A 164 12.58 -5.35 25.78
CA GLU A 164 13.11 -6.44 26.61
C GLU A 164 13.92 -7.45 25.78
N GLY A 165 14.10 -7.19 24.47
CA GLY A 165 14.83 -8.08 23.56
C GLY A 165 14.01 -9.26 23.04
N LYS A 166 12.72 -9.37 23.40
CA LYS A 166 11.85 -10.45 22.94
C LYS A 166 11.51 -10.26 21.45
N ALA A 167 11.50 -11.37 20.72
CA ALA A 167 11.17 -11.37 19.31
C ALA A 167 9.69 -10.99 19.09
N VAL A 168 9.46 -9.94 18.33
CA VAL A 168 8.12 -9.44 17.94
C VAL A 168 8.08 -9.20 16.44
N ALA A 169 6.89 -8.97 15.89
CA ALA A 169 6.77 -8.57 14.49
C ALA A 169 7.54 -7.27 14.21
N LEU A 170 8.21 -7.20 13.08
CA LEU A 170 8.96 -6.00 12.67
C LEU A 170 8.03 -4.77 12.65
N SER A 171 8.52 -3.61 13.11
CA SER A 171 7.73 -2.38 13.09
C SER A 171 7.47 -1.90 11.65
N PRO A 172 6.35 -1.18 11.39
CA PRO A 172 6.12 -0.58 10.07
C PRO A 172 7.25 0.35 9.64
N ARG A 173 7.83 1.09 10.59
CA ARG A 173 9.00 1.95 10.36
C ARG A 173 10.23 1.15 9.92
N GLY A 174 10.41 -0.06 10.45
CA GLY A 174 11.51 -0.96 10.04
C GLY A 174 11.42 -1.35 8.57
N VAL A 175 10.23 -1.74 8.09
CA VAL A 175 10.00 -2.05 6.67
C VAL A 175 10.25 -0.82 5.79
N GLN A 176 9.70 0.32 6.17
CA GLN A 176 9.88 1.59 5.44
C GLN A 176 11.35 2.02 5.41
N TRP A 177 12.06 1.83 6.51
CA TRP A 177 13.49 2.14 6.61
C TRP A 177 14.31 1.29 5.62
N VAL A 178 14.03 -0.01 5.50
CA VAL A 178 14.70 -0.89 4.52
C VAL A 178 14.52 -0.37 3.10
N VAL A 179 13.29 -0.01 2.72
CA VAL A 179 13.00 0.55 1.40
C VAL A 179 13.75 1.89 1.18
N LYS A 180 13.71 2.78 2.17
CA LYS A 180 14.41 4.07 2.13
C LYS A 180 15.93 3.89 1.97
N GLN A 181 16.55 2.99 2.74
CA GLN A 181 17.97 2.69 2.63
C GLN A 181 18.35 2.10 1.28
N ALA A 182 17.54 1.18 0.75
CA ALA A 182 17.77 0.60 -0.57
C ALA A 182 17.70 1.69 -1.66
N ARG A 183 16.69 2.58 -1.62
CA ARG A 183 16.59 3.73 -2.53
C ARG A 183 17.82 4.62 -2.47
N GLN A 184 18.21 5.06 -1.27
CA GLN A 184 19.33 5.98 -1.10
C GLN A 184 20.64 5.40 -1.65
N ARG A 185 20.88 4.11 -1.37
CA ARG A 185 22.10 3.43 -1.83
C ARG A 185 22.10 3.08 -3.32
N SER A 186 20.92 2.90 -3.92
CA SER A 186 20.80 2.63 -5.35
C SER A 186 20.92 3.89 -6.22
N GLY A 187 20.86 5.09 -5.65
CA GLY A 187 20.89 6.34 -6.39
C GLY A 187 19.64 6.63 -7.21
N ILE A 188 18.55 5.88 -7.01
CA ILE A 188 17.28 6.10 -7.72
C ILE A 188 16.70 7.45 -7.33
N LYS A 189 16.50 8.33 -8.32
CA LYS A 189 15.99 9.71 -8.11
C LYS A 189 14.50 9.73 -7.72
N LYS A 190 13.71 8.79 -8.25
CA LYS A 190 12.28 8.67 -7.95
C LYS A 190 12.07 8.42 -6.45
N GLU A 191 10.97 8.89 -5.92
CA GLU A 191 10.60 8.55 -4.55
C GLU A 191 10.12 7.09 -4.50
N VAL A 192 10.78 6.26 -3.66
CA VAL A 192 10.46 4.83 -3.53
C VAL A 192 9.92 4.56 -2.13
N THR A 193 8.69 4.10 -2.09
CA THR A 193 7.99 3.66 -0.87
C THR A 193 7.52 2.22 -1.05
N THR A 194 7.03 1.59 0.03
CA THR A 194 6.39 0.27 -0.06
C THR A 194 5.20 0.27 -1.03
N HIS A 195 4.46 1.37 -1.12
CA HIS A 195 3.36 1.54 -2.08
C HIS A 195 3.85 1.66 -3.52
N VAL A 196 4.96 2.34 -3.75
CA VAL A 196 5.58 2.44 -5.09
C VAL A 196 5.99 1.05 -5.59
N LEU A 197 6.58 0.20 -4.74
CA LEU A 197 6.93 -1.18 -5.11
C LEU A 197 5.68 -1.99 -5.49
N ARG A 198 4.59 -1.84 -4.74
CA ARG A 198 3.33 -2.49 -5.06
C ARG A 198 2.67 -1.94 -6.34
N HIS A 199 2.75 -0.63 -6.58
CA HIS A 199 2.28 -0.03 -7.84
C HIS A 199 3.09 -0.54 -9.03
N THR A 200 4.41 -0.63 -8.86
CA THR A 200 5.31 -1.17 -9.87
C THR A 200 5.02 -2.64 -10.18
N TYR A 201 4.80 -3.48 -9.16
CA TYR A 201 4.36 -4.87 -9.33
C TYR A 201 3.07 -4.95 -10.16
N ALA A 202 2.05 -4.18 -9.78
CA ALA A 202 0.76 -4.18 -10.46
C ALA A 202 0.88 -3.76 -11.94
N THR A 203 1.62 -2.68 -12.19
CA THR A 203 1.83 -2.16 -13.55
C THR A 203 2.62 -3.15 -14.40
N HIS A 204 3.71 -3.73 -13.88
CA HIS A 204 4.51 -4.71 -14.61
C HIS A 204 3.73 -5.99 -14.94
N LEU A 205 2.84 -6.46 -14.05
CA LEU A 205 2.00 -7.62 -14.35
C LEU A 205 1.00 -7.33 -15.47
N LEU A 206 0.38 -6.15 -15.50
CA LEU A 206 -0.48 -5.73 -16.61
C LEU A 206 0.30 -5.64 -17.93
N GLU A 207 1.50 -5.06 -17.90
CA GLU A 207 2.40 -4.97 -19.07
C GLU A 207 2.86 -6.36 -19.56
N MET A 208 2.84 -7.37 -18.69
CA MET A 208 3.10 -8.77 -19.02
C MET A 208 1.85 -9.53 -19.50
N GLY A 209 0.70 -8.84 -19.60
CA GLY A 209 -0.54 -9.42 -20.13
C GLY A 209 -1.47 -10.04 -19.08
N LEU A 210 -1.20 -9.85 -17.77
CA LEU A 210 -2.13 -10.33 -16.75
C LEU A 210 -3.45 -9.54 -16.85
N ASP A 211 -4.57 -10.24 -16.79
CA ASP A 211 -5.87 -9.58 -16.78
C ASP A 211 -6.14 -8.81 -15.48
N ILE A 212 -6.98 -7.77 -15.59
CA ILE A 212 -7.25 -6.82 -14.51
C ILE A 212 -8.01 -7.45 -13.32
N MET A 213 -8.83 -8.48 -13.56
CA MET A 213 -9.59 -9.15 -12.49
C MET A 213 -8.66 -10.02 -11.65
N THR A 214 -7.81 -10.81 -12.29
CA THR A 214 -6.76 -11.57 -11.59
C THR A 214 -5.83 -10.64 -10.81
N LEU A 215 -5.43 -9.50 -11.39
CA LEU A 215 -4.61 -8.52 -10.69
C LEU A 215 -5.34 -7.96 -9.46
N LYS A 216 -6.64 -7.62 -9.58
CA LYS A 216 -7.47 -7.17 -8.45
C LYS A 216 -7.44 -8.17 -7.31
N ASP A 217 -7.59 -9.46 -7.60
CA ASP A 217 -7.63 -10.54 -6.61
C ASP A 217 -6.25 -10.73 -5.95
N LEU A 218 -5.16 -10.75 -6.72
CA LEU A 218 -3.79 -10.82 -6.21
C LEU A 218 -3.47 -9.64 -5.28
N LEU A 219 -3.94 -8.45 -5.62
CA LEU A 219 -3.77 -7.26 -4.78
C LEU A 219 -4.72 -7.25 -3.58
N GLY A 220 -5.81 -8.02 -3.58
CA GLY A 220 -6.86 -7.98 -2.57
C GLY A 220 -7.54 -6.61 -2.52
N HIS A 221 -7.94 -6.10 -3.68
CA HIS A 221 -8.75 -4.89 -3.78
C HIS A 221 -10.23 -5.27 -3.76
N VAL A 222 -10.98 -4.65 -2.85
CA VAL A 222 -12.44 -4.84 -2.78
C VAL A 222 -13.11 -4.23 -3.99
N ASP A 223 -12.69 -3.00 -4.33
CA ASP A 223 -13.23 -2.24 -5.46
C ASP A 223 -12.27 -2.27 -6.63
N ILE A 224 -12.81 -2.60 -7.82
CA ILE A 224 -12.09 -2.64 -9.09
C ILE A 224 -11.52 -1.27 -9.46
N GLN A 225 -12.19 -0.17 -9.10
CA GLN A 225 -11.73 1.19 -9.38
C GLN A 225 -10.32 1.44 -8.82
N THR A 226 -9.99 0.82 -7.70
CA THR A 226 -8.62 0.91 -7.13
C THR A 226 -7.58 0.25 -8.04
N THR A 227 -7.97 -0.73 -8.87
CA THR A 227 -7.06 -1.45 -9.77
C THR A 227 -7.00 -0.78 -11.14
N LEU A 228 -8.10 -0.17 -11.60
CA LEU A 228 -8.16 0.50 -12.91
C LEU A 228 -7.14 1.65 -13.06
N VAL A 229 -6.68 2.23 -11.94
CA VAL A 229 -5.61 3.25 -11.93
C VAL A 229 -4.34 2.76 -12.64
N TYR A 230 -4.04 1.45 -12.57
CA TYR A 230 -2.84 0.88 -13.20
C TYR A 230 -2.94 0.81 -14.72
N LEU A 231 -4.13 0.75 -15.30
CA LEU A 231 -4.31 0.81 -16.76
C LEU A 231 -3.86 2.16 -17.35
N HIS A 232 -3.94 3.24 -16.57
CA HIS A 232 -3.50 4.57 -17.02
C HIS A 232 -1.98 4.75 -17.01
N VAL A 233 -1.25 3.92 -16.26
CA VAL A 233 0.21 4.00 -16.13
C VAL A 233 0.95 2.85 -16.81
N SER A 234 0.24 1.76 -17.14
CA SER A 234 0.80 0.64 -17.88
C SER A 234 1.06 1.04 -19.34
N ARG A 235 2.17 0.58 -19.88
CA ARG A 235 2.49 0.68 -21.31
C ARG A 235 1.80 -0.44 -22.08
N LEU A 236 0.48 -0.51 -21.99
CA LEU A 236 -0.29 -1.42 -22.84
C LEU A 236 -0.19 -0.91 -24.27
N ASP A 237 0.47 -1.69 -25.09
CA ASP A 237 0.63 -1.35 -26.49
C ASP A 237 -0.70 -1.54 -27.20
N LYS A 238 -1.43 -0.44 -27.38
CA LYS A 238 -2.71 -0.42 -28.12
C LYS A 238 -2.53 -0.85 -29.57
N GLN A 239 -1.28 -0.85 -30.09
CA GLN A 239 -0.96 -1.31 -31.42
C GLN A 239 -1.02 -2.85 -31.55
N GLN A 240 -1.03 -3.60 -30.43
CA GLN A 240 -1.28 -5.03 -30.44
C GLN A 240 -2.77 -5.39 -30.48
N ALA A 241 -3.67 -4.41 -30.47
CA ALA A 241 -5.08 -4.65 -30.74
C ALA A 241 -5.25 -5.07 -32.21
N PHE A 242 -5.40 -6.37 -32.41
CA PHE A 242 -5.67 -6.94 -33.74
C PHE A 242 -7.18 -7.08 -33.93
N SER A 243 -7.61 -7.02 -35.20
CA SER A 243 -8.97 -7.35 -35.55
C SER A 243 -9.22 -8.84 -35.33
N PRO A 244 -10.29 -9.24 -34.62
CA PRO A 244 -10.67 -10.66 -34.53
C PRO A 244 -10.86 -11.30 -35.91
N LEU A 245 -11.26 -10.49 -36.92
CA LEU A 245 -11.43 -10.93 -38.30
C LEU A 245 -10.11 -11.42 -38.91
N ASP A 246 -8.98 -10.74 -38.61
CA ASP A 246 -7.68 -11.11 -39.16
C ASP A 246 -7.27 -12.50 -38.67
N ARG A 247 -7.61 -12.86 -37.41
CA ARG A 247 -7.33 -14.20 -36.86
C ARG A 247 -8.14 -15.32 -37.49
N LEU A 248 -9.29 -15.03 -38.04
CA LEU A 248 -10.12 -16.04 -38.70
C LEU A 248 -9.50 -16.51 -40.03
N TYR A 249 -8.68 -15.66 -40.64
CA TYR A 249 -8.09 -15.91 -41.96
C TYR A 249 -6.55 -16.11 -41.92
N THR A 250 -5.92 -15.95 -40.76
CA THR A 250 -4.51 -16.31 -40.62
C THR A 250 -4.39 -17.82 -40.35
N LYS A 251 -3.85 -18.55 -41.35
CA LYS A 251 -3.47 -19.98 -41.19
C LYS A 251 -2.22 -20.14 -40.39
#